data_88b3e9a733fee54070e9b30af90a1f8a
#
_entry.id   88b3e9a733fee54070e9b30af90a1f8a
#
_cell.length_a   1.000
_cell.length_b   1.000
_cell.length_c   1.000
_cell.angle_alpha   90.00
_cell.angle_beta   90.00
_cell.angle_gamma   90.00
#
_symmetry.space_group_name_H-M   'P 1'
#
loop_
_entity.id
_entity.type
_entity.pdbx_description
1 polymer ?
#
loop_
_entity_poly.entity_id
_entity_poly.type
_entity_poly.pdbx_seq_one_letter_code
_entity_poly.pdbx_strand_id
1 'polypeptide(L)'
;MGICIFGLLLKIRERFSLLRAENEEAGRTISLHKCQMEKMPAQRAQGGMGLEQAIIDIRNMYKIYNPGENEVRALDGVSLAVYKGEFVAIVGHSGSGKSTLMNMIGCLDTPTSGTYFLNGQDVSALSDNALSAIRNEQIGFIFQSFNLIKNLNALENVELPLIYRGLPAGKRRLLALEALERVGLASRMDHRPNQMSGGQQQRVAVARAIAAHPPLILADEPTGNLDTRAGARVFEIIRALHAEGNTIVLITHDEGLARKAQRIVRITDGKIDDGEREVF
;
A
#
# COMPACT_ATOMS: atom_id res chain seq x y z
N MET A 1 7.25 12.41 13.17
CA MET A 1 6.49 11.72 12.09
C MET A 1 6.78 12.21 10.67
N GLY A 2 7.38 13.40 10.47
CA GLY A 2 7.72 13.93 9.13
C GLY A 2 9.03 13.43 8.51
N ILE A 3 9.91 12.83 9.27
CA ILE A 3 11.31 12.60 8.86
C ILE A 3 11.46 11.38 7.93
N CYS A 4 10.67 10.33 8.12
CA CYS A 4 10.80 9.09 7.32
C CYS A 4 10.22 9.25 5.90
N ILE A 5 9.12 10.00 5.76
CA ILE A 5 8.47 10.27 4.45
C ILE A 5 9.32 11.27 3.64
N PHE A 6 9.96 12.23 4.30
CA PHE A 6 10.82 13.22 3.65
C PHE A 6 12.11 12.58 3.11
N GLY A 7 12.69 11.61 3.81
CA GLY A 7 13.86 10.86 3.35
C GLY A 7 13.56 10.00 2.11
N LEU A 8 12.34 9.45 2.01
CA LEU A 8 11.89 8.70 0.84
C LEU A 8 11.70 9.64 -0.36
N LEU A 9 11.14 10.83 -0.16
CA LEU A 9 10.95 11.84 -1.21
C LEU A 9 12.27 12.45 -1.71
N LEU A 10 13.28 12.59 -0.85
CA LEU A 10 14.62 13.06 -1.26
C LEU A 10 15.35 12.01 -2.11
N LYS A 11 15.34 10.74 -1.70
CA LYS A 11 15.89 9.63 -2.51
C LYS A 11 15.17 9.47 -3.87
N ILE A 12 13.87 9.78 -3.90
CA ILE A 12 13.08 9.83 -5.14
C ILE A 12 13.61 10.94 -6.06
N ARG A 13 13.91 12.11 -5.55
CA ARG A 13 14.36 13.27 -6.35
C ARG A 13 15.75 13.07 -6.97
N GLU A 14 16.69 12.49 -6.23
CA GLU A 14 18.04 12.21 -6.73
C GLU A 14 18.04 11.13 -7.83
N ARG A 15 17.23 10.08 -7.67
CA ARG A 15 17.14 9.01 -8.67
C ARG A 15 16.40 9.44 -9.95
N PHE A 16 15.48 10.41 -9.85
CA PHE A 16 14.79 10.99 -11.00
C PHE A 16 15.73 11.81 -11.91
N SER A 17 16.70 12.53 -11.34
CA SER A 17 17.71 13.26 -12.12
C SER A 17 18.68 12.30 -12.85
N LEU A 18 19.02 11.17 -12.23
CA LEU A 18 19.87 10.14 -12.84
C LEU A 18 19.14 9.37 -13.97
N LEU A 19 17.88 8.97 -13.76
CA LEU A 19 17.08 8.28 -14.78
C LEU A 19 16.75 9.14 -16.01
N ARG A 20 16.69 10.47 -15.82
CA ARG A 20 16.49 11.39 -16.95
C ARG A 20 17.74 11.49 -17.82
N ALA A 21 18.92 11.46 -17.21
CA ALA A 21 20.20 11.46 -17.92
C ALA A 21 20.45 10.14 -18.67
N GLU A 22 20.11 8.99 -18.06
CA GLU A 22 20.27 7.67 -18.67
C GLU A 22 19.31 7.41 -19.87
N ASN A 23 18.10 7.97 -19.84
CA ASN A 23 17.13 7.84 -20.95
C ASN A 23 17.47 8.69 -22.18
N GLU A 24 18.26 9.74 -22.05
CA GLU A 24 18.77 10.52 -23.20
C GLU A 24 19.92 9.81 -23.92
N GLU A 25 20.69 8.95 -23.23
CA GLU A 25 21.78 8.15 -23.82
C GLU A 25 21.34 6.80 -24.40
N ALA A 26 20.26 6.19 -23.89
CA ALA A 26 19.78 4.86 -24.27
C ALA A 26 18.97 4.81 -25.60
N GLY A 27 18.90 5.91 -26.34
CA GLY A 27 18.23 6.00 -27.66
C GLY A 27 18.90 5.22 -28.81
N ARG A 28 19.97 4.47 -28.57
CA ARG A 28 20.64 3.64 -29.59
C ARG A 28 21.03 2.29 -29.00
N THR A 29 20.45 1.24 -29.58
CA THR A 29 20.87 -0.17 -29.49
C THR A 29 20.19 -1.01 -28.38
N ILE A 30 19.09 -1.65 -28.73
CA ILE A 30 18.67 -2.89 -28.07
C ILE A 30 18.38 -3.93 -29.13
N SER A 31 19.33 -4.88 -29.25
CA SER A 31 19.19 -6.14 -29.98
C SER A 31 18.35 -7.13 -29.14
N LEU A 32 17.45 -7.82 -29.85
CA LEU A 32 16.53 -8.83 -29.32
C LEU A 32 17.30 -10.05 -28.75
N HIS A 33 17.20 -10.31 -27.46
CA HIS A 33 17.43 -11.64 -26.90
C HIS A 33 16.09 -12.22 -26.42
N LYS A 34 15.63 -13.25 -27.17
CA LYS A 34 14.53 -14.13 -26.78
C LYS A 34 14.94 -14.93 -25.54
N CYS A 35 14.27 -14.76 -24.41
CA CYS A 35 14.35 -15.67 -23.29
C CYS A 35 13.19 -16.67 -23.40
N GLN A 36 13.54 -17.95 -23.52
CA GLN A 36 12.61 -19.08 -23.51
C GLN A 36 12.14 -19.30 -22.06
N MET A 37 10.86 -19.22 -21.84
CA MET A 37 10.24 -19.65 -20.58
C MET A 37 9.95 -21.16 -20.68
N GLU A 38 10.71 -21.95 -19.94
CA GLU A 38 10.40 -23.36 -19.69
C GLU A 38 9.18 -23.47 -18.75
N LYS A 39 8.20 -24.26 -19.19
CA LYS A 39 7.00 -24.60 -18.43
C LYS A 39 7.36 -25.64 -17.37
N MET A 40 7.25 -25.29 -16.09
CA MET A 40 7.22 -26.27 -14.99
C MET A 40 5.81 -26.88 -14.86
N PRO A 41 5.70 -28.19 -14.66
CA PRO A 41 4.40 -28.86 -14.57
C PRO A 41 3.72 -28.58 -13.21
N ALA A 42 2.43 -28.26 -13.28
CA ALA A 42 1.57 -28.12 -12.12
C ALA A 42 1.38 -29.45 -11.41
N GLN A 43 1.91 -29.61 -10.20
CA GLN A 43 1.52 -30.69 -9.32
C GLN A 43 0.14 -30.42 -8.73
N ARG A 44 -0.84 -31.28 -9.10
CA ARG A 44 -2.16 -31.34 -8.46
C ARG A 44 -1.99 -31.80 -7.01
N ALA A 45 -2.22 -30.91 -6.06
CA ALA A 45 -2.47 -31.28 -4.67
C ALA A 45 -3.94 -31.74 -4.55
N GLN A 46 -4.13 -32.95 -4.07
CA GLN A 46 -5.42 -33.59 -3.80
C GLN A 46 -6.08 -32.95 -2.57
N GLY A 47 -7.41 -32.90 -2.64
CA GLY A 47 -8.44 -32.49 -1.70
C GLY A 47 -8.09 -32.39 -0.20
N GLY A 48 -8.20 -31.18 0.29
CA GLY A 48 -8.39 -30.81 1.67
C GLY A 48 -9.12 -29.47 1.66
N MET A 49 -10.10 -29.26 2.54
CA MET A 49 -10.81 -28.01 2.75
C MET A 49 -9.83 -26.84 2.61
N GLY A 50 -10.00 -25.98 1.61
CA GLY A 50 -9.04 -24.94 1.29
C GLY A 50 -8.80 -24.04 2.49
N LEU A 51 -7.65 -24.18 3.12
CA LEU A 51 -7.13 -23.20 4.05
C LEU A 51 -6.91 -21.95 3.21
N GLU A 52 -7.74 -20.95 3.39
CA GLU A 52 -7.58 -19.64 2.77
C GLU A 52 -6.17 -19.15 3.10
N GLN A 53 -5.35 -18.95 2.09
CA GLN A 53 -3.97 -18.53 2.28
C GLN A 53 -3.96 -17.07 2.75
N ALA A 54 -3.43 -16.84 3.95
CA ALA A 54 -3.26 -15.49 4.48
C ALA A 54 -2.32 -14.68 3.56
N ILE A 55 -2.76 -13.47 3.18
CA ILE A 55 -1.90 -12.51 2.47
C ILE A 55 -0.98 -11.78 3.46
N ILE A 56 -1.47 -11.51 4.68
CA ILE A 56 -0.71 -10.98 5.81
C ILE A 56 -0.73 -12.04 6.91
N ASP A 57 0.43 -12.48 7.38
CA ASP A 57 0.57 -13.36 8.52
C ASP A 57 1.68 -12.82 9.43
N ILE A 58 1.28 -12.12 10.47
CA ILE A 58 2.12 -11.54 11.51
C ILE A 58 2.03 -12.40 12.74
N ARG A 59 3.19 -12.82 13.28
CA ARG A 59 3.24 -13.68 14.46
C ARG A 59 4.17 -13.09 15.50
N ASN A 60 3.59 -12.81 16.67
CA ASN A 60 4.29 -12.37 17.88
C ASN A 60 5.27 -11.22 17.60
N MET A 61 4.80 -10.20 16.87
CA MET A 61 5.60 -9.08 16.41
C MET A 61 5.80 -8.05 17.50
N TYR A 62 7.05 -7.65 17.70
CA TYR A 62 7.43 -6.53 18.56
C TYR A 62 8.07 -5.41 17.75
N LYS A 63 7.74 -4.17 18.10
CA LYS A 63 8.47 -2.99 17.63
C LYS A 63 8.79 -2.09 18.80
N ILE A 64 10.07 -1.98 19.10
CA ILE A 64 10.60 -1.22 20.23
C ILE A 64 11.46 -0.09 19.67
N TYR A 65 11.12 1.15 20.02
CA TYR A 65 11.92 2.33 19.71
C TYR A 65 12.72 2.75 20.93
N ASN A 66 13.94 3.28 20.71
CA ASN A 66 14.84 3.77 21.76
C ASN A 66 15.05 2.75 22.91
N PRO A 67 15.59 1.56 22.62
CA PRO A 67 15.83 0.58 23.68
C PRO A 67 16.79 1.16 24.73
N GLY A 68 16.40 1.10 26.02
CA GLY A 68 17.11 1.67 27.15
C GLY A 68 16.25 2.60 28.00
N GLU A 69 16.80 3.75 28.44
CA GLU A 69 16.12 4.64 29.43
C GLU A 69 14.75 5.21 28.96
N ASN A 70 14.52 5.31 27.64
CA ASN A 70 13.28 5.84 27.06
C ASN A 70 12.65 4.84 26.08
N GLU A 71 12.60 3.58 26.45
CA GLU A 71 12.01 2.52 25.64
C GLU A 71 10.51 2.76 25.38
N VAL A 72 10.11 2.69 24.10
CA VAL A 72 8.71 2.74 23.68
C VAL A 72 8.37 1.45 22.94
N ARG A 73 7.53 0.62 23.57
CA ARG A 73 6.97 -0.59 22.94
C ARG A 73 5.77 -0.22 22.10
N ALA A 74 6.02 0.17 20.86
CA ALA A 74 4.96 0.58 19.94
C ALA A 74 4.12 -0.59 19.44
N LEU A 75 4.71 -1.80 19.36
CA LEU A 75 4.01 -3.08 19.20
C LEU A 75 4.57 -4.06 20.22
N ASP A 76 3.68 -4.79 20.89
CA ASP A 76 4.00 -5.66 22.02
C ASP A 76 3.34 -7.04 21.84
N GLY A 77 3.96 -7.90 21.03
CA GLY A 77 3.51 -9.27 20.77
C GLY A 77 2.31 -9.37 19.82
N VAL A 78 2.19 -8.46 18.84
CA VAL A 78 1.09 -8.43 17.89
C VAL A 78 1.10 -9.66 16.99
N SER A 79 -0.07 -10.33 16.90
CA SER A 79 -0.33 -11.39 15.91
C SER A 79 -1.59 -11.05 15.12
N LEU A 80 -1.50 -11.12 13.77
CA LEU A 80 -2.58 -10.74 12.88
C LEU A 80 -2.50 -11.54 11.58
N ALA A 81 -3.57 -12.21 11.21
CA ALA A 81 -3.73 -12.80 9.88
C ALA A 81 -4.81 -12.03 9.10
N VAL A 82 -4.54 -11.72 7.83
CA VAL A 82 -5.52 -11.18 6.87
C VAL A 82 -5.51 -12.06 5.64
N TYR A 83 -6.69 -12.45 5.17
CA TYR A 83 -6.86 -13.37 4.05
C TYR A 83 -7.09 -12.63 2.74
N LYS A 84 -6.81 -13.29 1.61
CA LYS A 84 -7.03 -12.70 0.28
C LYS A 84 -8.50 -12.36 0.08
N GLY A 85 -8.76 -11.14 -0.43
CA GLY A 85 -10.11 -10.63 -0.64
C GLY A 85 -10.82 -10.17 0.62
N GLU A 86 -10.16 -10.16 1.79
CA GLU A 86 -10.74 -9.66 3.03
C GLU A 86 -10.66 -8.12 3.11
N PHE A 87 -11.70 -7.50 3.67
CA PHE A 87 -11.71 -6.10 4.04
C PHE A 87 -11.65 -5.97 5.55
N VAL A 88 -10.48 -5.61 6.07
CA VAL A 88 -10.21 -5.46 7.52
C VAL A 88 -10.06 -3.98 7.87
N ALA A 89 -10.71 -3.54 8.93
CA ALA A 89 -10.46 -2.24 9.54
C ALA A 89 -9.62 -2.41 10.82
N ILE A 90 -8.55 -1.62 10.94
CA ILE A 90 -7.74 -1.53 12.16
C ILE A 90 -8.08 -0.22 12.85
N VAL A 91 -8.63 -0.31 14.07
CA VAL A 91 -9.06 0.85 14.87
C VAL A 91 -8.30 0.93 16.18
N GLY A 92 -8.27 2.11 16.78
CA GLY A 92 -7.66 2.37 18.09
C GLY A 92 -7.47 3.86 18.33
N HIS A 93 -7.22 4.27 19.55
CA HIS A 93 -6.97 5.67 19.90
C HIS A 93 -5.62 6.19 19.38
N SER A 94 -5.40 7.50 19.43
CA SER A 94 -4.10 8.09 19.08
C SER A 94 -2.99 7.51 19.99
N GLY A 95 -1.86 7.13 19.40
CA GLY A 95 -0.74 6.52 20.15
C GLY A 95 -0.86 5.02 20.40
N SER A 96 -1.97 4.36 20.03
CA SER A 96 -2.18 2.92 20.29
C SER A 96 -1.27 1.97 19.51
N GLY A 97 -0.45 2.45 18.56
CA GLY A 97 0.42 1.61 17.72
C GLY A 97 -0.05 1.41 16.28
N LYS A 98 -1.23 1.96 15.87
CA LYS A 98 -1.78 1.81 14.49
C LYS A 98 -0.78 2.18 13.39
N SER A 99 -0.17 3.36 13.49
CA SER A 99 0.79 3.84 12.47
C SER A 99 2.05 2.97 12.43
N THR A 100 2.46 2.43 13.58
CA THR A 100 3.58 1.49 13.64
C THR A 100 3.20 0.17 12.97
N LEU A 101 2.02 -0.38 13.28
CA LEU A 101 1.52 -1.60 12.65
C LEU A 101 1.36 -1.40 11.13
N MET A 102 0.84 -0.24 10.69
CA MET A 102 0.78 0.11 9.28
C MET A 102 2.15 0.11 8.60
N ASN A 103 3.17 0.68 9.27
CA ASN A 103 4.53 0.70 8.74
C ASN A 103 5.12 -0.71 8.61
N MET A 104 4.80 -1.61 9.56
CA MET A 104 5.20 -3.01 9.46
C MET A 104 4.50 -3.71 8.29
N ILE A 105 3.15 -3.66 8.25
CA ILE A 105 2.36 -4.26 7.15
C ILE A 105 2.83 -3.71 5.80
N GLY A 106 3.09 -2.40 5.75
CA GLY A 106 3.52 -1.69 4.56
C GLY A 106 4.99 -1.92 4.16
N CYS A 107 5.74 -2.74 4.87
CA CYS A 107 7.18 -2.92 4.64
C CYS A 107 7.95 -1.58 4.61
N LEU A 108 7.50 -0.57 5.38
CA LEU A 108 8.14 0.74 5.53
C LEU A 108 9.16 0.77 6.66
N ASP A 109 9.08 -0.21 7.56
CA ASP A 109 10.00 -0.40 8.69
C ASP A 109 10.09 -1.91 8.97
N THR A 110 11.06 -2.33 9.77
CA THR A 110 11.27 -3.74 10.15
C THR A 110 10.93 -3.97 11.62
N PRO A 111 10.41 -5.15 11.98
CA PRO A 111 10.14 -5.49 13.37
C PRO A 111 11.43 -5.60 14.19
N THR A 112 11.34 -5.38 15.51
CA THR A 112 12.44 -5.66 16.44
C THR A 112 12.58 -7.17 16.66
N SER A 113 11.45 -7.90 16.71
CA SER A 113 11.38 -9.36 16.76
C SER A 113 9.99 -9.85 16.32
N GLY A 114 9.84 -11.17 16.18
CA GLY A 114 8.65 -11.80 15.61
C GLY A 114 8.82 -12.05 14.11
N THR A 115 7.77 -12.56 13.47
CA THR A 115 7.80 -12.88 12.03
C THR A 115 6.65 -12.23 11.29
N TYR A 116 6.91 -11.86 10.03
CA TYR A 116 5.91 -11.33 9.10
C TYR A 116 6.05 -11.97 7.73
N PHE A 117 5.00 -12.66 7.31
CA PHE A 117 4.87 -13.21 5.96
C PHE A 117 3.88 -12.37 5.15
N LEU A 118 4.32 -11.84 4.02
CA LEU A 118 3.48 -11.16 3.05
C LEU A 118 3.33 -12.06 1.82
N ASN A 119 2.09 -12.47 1.53
CA ASN A 119 1.78 -13.38 0.43
C ASN A 119 2.64 -14.66 0.44
N GLY A 120 2.92 -15.19 1.64
CA GLY A 120 3.72 -16.38 1.87
C GLY A 120 5.24 -16.19 1.88
N GLN A 121 5.74 -14.98 1.61
CA GLN A 121 7.16 -14.63 1.68
C GLN A 121 7.51 -14.03 3.03
N ASP A 122 8.52 -14.54 3.72
CA ASP A 122 9.06 -13.93 4.94
C ASP A 122 9.75 -12.61 4.60
N VAL A 123 9.24 -11.52 5.19
CA VAL A 123 9.75 -10.17 4.98
C VAL A 123 10.36 -9.57 6.25
N SER A 124 10.43 -10.34 7.34
CA SER A 124 10.82 -9.85 8.68
C SER A 124 12.22 -9.25 8.74
N ALA A 125 13.16 -9.81 7.97
CA ALA A 125 14.59 -9.45 8.04
C ALA A 125 15.20 -9.12 6.68
N LEU A 126 14.38 -8.69 5.73
CA LEU A 126 14.86 -8.31 4.40
C LEU A 126 15.55 -6.95 4.40
N SER A 127 16.47 -6.76 3.47
CA SER A 127 17.12 -5.46 3.24
C SER A 127 16.12 -4.42 2.72
N ASP A 128 16.41 -3.13 2.94
CA ASP A 128 15.60 -2.01 2.47
C ASP A 128 15.30 -2.06 0.96
N ASN A 129 16.27 -2.52 0.16
CA ASN A 129 16.09 -2.67 -1.29
C ASN A 129 15.08 -3.78 -1.61
N ALA A 130 15.15 -4.92 -0.94
CA ALA A 130 14.22 -6.02 -1.11
C ALA A 130 12.81 -5.63 -0.64
N LEU A 131 12.69 -4.99 0.53
CA LEU A 131 11.43 -4.45 1.02
C LEU A 131 10.83 -3.42 0.07
N SER A 132 11.66 -2.56 -0.55
CA SER A 132 11.20 -1.58 -1.55
C SER A 132 10.64 -2.24 -2.81
N ALA A 133 11.24 -3.32 -3.28
CA ALA A 133 10.74 -4.09 -4.42
C ALA A 133 9.39 -4.76 -4.09
N ILE A 134 9.32 -5.46 -2.95
CA ILE A 134 8.09 -6.10 -2.47
C ILE A 134 6.97 -5.08 -2.29
N ARG A 135 7.25 -3.96 -1.63
CA ARG A 135 6.29 -2.88 -1.44
C ARG A 135 5.71 -2.37 -2.75
N ASN A 136 6.57 -2.15 -3.75
CA ASN A 136 6.13 -1.69 -5.07
C ASN A 136 5.29 -2.74 -5.82
N GLU A 137 5.54 -4.04 -5.60
CA GLU A 137 4.84 -5.14 -6.28
C GLU A 137 3.55 -5.55 -5.58
N GLN A 138 3.56 -5.58 -4.25
CA GLN A 138 2.52 -6.24 -3.47
C GLN A 138 1.54 -5.26 -2.81
N ILE A 139 1.91 -3.96 -2.65
CA ILE A 139 1.16 -3.03 -1.80
C ILE A 139 0.83 -1.73 -2.53
N GLY A 140 -0.47 -1.41 -2.57
CA GLY A 140 -0.96 -0.08 -2.98
C GLY A 140 -1.26 0.77 -1.75
N PHE A 141 -0.62 1.94 -1.64
CA PHE A 141 -0.80 2.84 -0.49
C PHE A 141 -1.75 3.99 -0.80
N ILE A 142 -2.70 4.22 0.11
CA ILE A 142 -3.59 5.38 0.15
C ILE A 142 -3.37 6.09 1.48
N PHE A 143 -2.81 7.30 1.48
CA PHE A 143 -2.50 8.08 2.67
C PHE A 143 -3.49 9.21 2.90
N GLN A 144 -3.68 9.62 4.14
CA GLN A 144 -4.50 10.76 4.54
C GLN A 144 -4.06 12.07 3.86
N SER A 145 -2.76 12.30 3.71
CA SER A 145 -2.18 13.53 3.14
C SER A 145 -1.96 13.46 1.62
N PHE A 146 -2.62 12.53 0.91
CA PHE A 146 -2.54 12.29 -0.54
C PHE A 146 -1.13 11.93 -1.03
N ASN A 147 -0.09 12.58 -0.53
CA ASN A 147 1.33 12.38 -0.87
C ASN A 147 1.59 12.43 -2.38
N LEU A 148 0.97 13.40 -3.08
CA LEU A 148 1.21 13.66 -4.49
C LEU A 148 2.45 14.54 -4.68
N ILE A 149 3.20 14.28 -5.74
CA ILE A 149 4.31 15.14 -6.15
C ILE A 149 3.74 16.37 -6.84
N LYS A 150 3.90 17.55 -6.23
CA LYS A 150 3.25 18.81 -6.63
C LYS A 150 3.61 19.28 -8.04
N ASN A 151 4.82 18.97 -8.51
CA ASN A 151 5.31 19.38 -9.82
C ASN A 151 4.87 18.44 -10.95
N LEU A 152 4.32 17.26 -10.64
CA LEU A 152 3.78 16.30 -11.58
C LEU A 152 2.28 16.48 -11.74
N ASN A 153 1.76 16.22 -12.94
CA ASN A 153 0.32 16.15 -13.18
C ASN A 153 -0.28 14.85 -12.61
N ALA A 154 -1.60 14.65 -12.76
CA ALA A 154 -2.29 13.48 -12.22
C ALA A 154 -1.79 12.19 -12.88
N LEU A 155 -1.62 12.17 -14.20
CA LEU A 155 -1.13 11.01 -14.94
C LEU A 155 0.29 10.64 -14.50
N GLU A 156 1.19 11.60 -14.44
CA GLU A 156 2.59 11.40 -14.03
C GLU A 156 2.68 10.89 -12.57
N ASN A 157 1.82 11.38 -11.65
CA ASN A 157 1.76 10.86 -10.29
C ASN A 157 1.33 9.38 -10.26
N VAL A 158 0.38 8.99 -11.11
CA VAL A 158 -0.10 7.61 -11.18
C VAL A 158 0.92 6.68 -11.86
N GLU A 159 1.72 7.19 -12.79
CA GLU A 159 2.79 6.42 -13.44
C GLU A 159 3.96 6.07 -12.52
N LEU A 160 4.16 6.78 -11.39
CA LEU A 160 5.32 6.61 -10.51
C LEU A 160 5.60 5.16 -10.09
N PRO A 161 4.66 4.39 -9.52
CA PRO A 161 4.93 2.99 -9.14
C PRO A 161 5.26 2.11 -10.34
N LEU A 162 4.72 2.43 -11.52
CA LEU A 162 4.97 1.70 -12.75
C LEU A 162 6.37 1.97 -13.33
N ILE A 163 6.90 3.19 -13.09
CA ILE A 163 8.29 3.55 -13.40
C ILE A 163 9.25 2.70 -12.56
N TYR A 164 8.98 2.59 -11.26
CA TYR A 164 9.80 1.77 -10.36
C TYR A 164 9.77 0.28 -10.69
N ARG A 165 8.69 -0.21 -11.32
CA ARG A 165 8.59 -1.57 -11.88
C ARG A 165 9.36 -1.75 -13.20
N GLY A 166 9.96 -0.70 -13.74
CA GLY A 166 10.67 -0.76 -15.01
C GLY A 166 9.78 -0.97 -16.25
N LEU A 167 8.47 -0.66 -16.15
CA LEU A 167 7.55 -0.83 -17.27
C LEU A 167 7.85 0.18 -18.40
N PRO A 168 7.75 -0.24 -19.69
CA PRO A 168 7.91 0.66 -20.84
C PRO A 168 6.88 1.80 -20.82
N ALA A 169 7.25 2.98 -21.34
CA ALA A 169 6.45 4.20 -21.30
C ALA A 169 5.01 4.03 -21.82
N GLY A 170 4.83 3.35 -22.95
CA GLY A 170 3.50 3.10 -23.52
C GLY A 170 2.61 2.26 -22.60
N LYS A 171 3.17 1.21 -21.96
CA LYS A 171 2.42 0.36 -21.04
C LYS A 171 2.08 1.11 -19.73
N ARG A 172 3.02 1.91 -19.20
CA ARG A 172 2.78 2.75 -18.02
C ARG A 172 1.62 3.70 -18.24
N ARG A 173 1.67 4.43 -19.38
CA ARG A 173 0.63 5.41 -19.71
C ARG A 173 -0.75 4.76 -19.83
N LEU A 174 -0.83 3.58 -20.45
CA LEU A 174 -2.10 2.84 -20.58
C LEU A 174 -2.67 2.49 -19.21
N LEU A 175 -1.88 1.86 -18.32
CA LEU A 175 -2.31 1.46 -16.98
C LEU A 175 -2.67 2.66 -16.10
N ALA A 176 -1.92 3.77 -16.22
CA ALA A 176 -2.22 4.98 -15.47
C ALA A 176 -3.51 5.66 -15.94
N LEU A 177 -3.79 5.68 -17.24
CA LEU A 177 -5.05 6.17 -17.79
C LEU A 177 -6.24 5.31 -17.33
N GLU A 178 -6.12 4.00 -17.41
CA GLU A 178 -7.12 3.06 -16.90
C GLU A 178 -7.41 3.31 -15.40
N ALA A 179 -6.39 3.46 -14.59
CA ALA A 179 -6.54 3.76 -13.16
C ALA A 179 -7.23 5.11 -12.91
N LEU A 180 -6.90 6.14 -13.68
CA LEU A 180 -7.57 7.46 -13.60
C LEU A 180 -9.03 7.40 -14.05
N GLU A 181 -9.35 6.59 -15.05
CA GLU A 181 -10.72 6.38 -15.50
C GLU A 181 -11.56 5.70 -14.40
N ARG A 182 -11.03 4.66 -13.76
CA ARG A 182 -11.69 3.96 -12.63
C ARG A 182 -12.05 4.88 -11.47
N VAL A 183 -11.29 5.94 -11.23
CA VAL A 183 -11.59 6.93 -10.18
C VAL A 183 -12.34 8.17 -10.71
N GLY A 184 -12.74 8.17 -12.00
CA GLY A 184 -13.49 9.25 -12.64
C GLY A 184 -12.69 10.55 -12.84
N LEU A 185 -11.39 10.44 -13.17
CA LEU A 185 -10.47 11.55 -13.38
C LEU A 185 -9.76 11.55 -14.74
N ALA A 186 -10.19 10.76 -15.70
CA ALA A 186 -9.58 10.71 -17.04
C ALA A 186 -9.50 12.13 -17.70
N SER A 187 -10.55 12.94 -17.56
CA SER A 187 -10.58 14.32 -18.09
C SER A 187 -9.69 15.32 -17.33
N ARG A 188 -9.08 14.91 -16.24
CA ARG A 188 -8.21 15.72 -15.37
C ARG A 188 -6.76 15.22 -15.34
N MET A 189 -6.37 14.31 -16.24
CA MET A 189 -5.06 13.66 -16.25
C MET A 189 -3.88 14.65 -16.31
N ASP A 190 -4.05 15.80 -16.99
CA ASP A 190 -3.01 16.81 -17.15
C ASP A 190 -3.00 17.89 -16.03
N HIS A 191 -3.95 17.82 -15.07
CA HIS A 191 -4.02 18.78 -13.97
C HIS A 191 -2.98 18.44 -12.91
N ARG A 192 -2.35 19.49 -12.36
CA ARG A 192 -1.45 19.39 -11.21
C ARG A 192 -2.23 19.41 -9.89
N PRO A 193 -1.67 18.89 -8.79
CA PRO A 193 -2.34 18.85 -7.48
C PRO A 193 -2.90 20.21 -7.03
N ASN A 194 -2.20 21.32 -7.28
CA ASN A 194 -2.67 22.68 -6.94
C ASN A 194 -3.88 23.17 -7.76
N GLN A 195 -4.23 22.47 -8.82
CA GLN A 195 -5.41 22.75 -9.67
C GLN A 195 -6.58 21.80 -9.35
N MET A 196 -6.46 20.99 -8.30
CA MET A 196 -7.42 19.94 -7.94
C MET A 196 -7.94 20.12 -6.52
N SER A 197 -9.24 19.84 -6.31
CA SER A 197 -9.80 19.77 -4.96
C SER A 197 -9.17 18.63 -4.15
N GLY A 198 -9.26 18.69 -2.79
CA GLY A 198 -8.75 17.62 -1.93
C GLY A 198 -9.30 16.23 -2.28
N GLY A 199 -10.61 16.13 -2.56
CA GLY A 199 -11.23 14.88 -3.00
C GLY A 199 -10.76 14.41 -4.38
N GLN A 200 -10.37 15.31 -5.28
CA GLN A 200 -9.75 14.94 -6.56
C GLN A 200 -8.31 14.46 -6.34
N GLN A 201 -7.53 15.15 -5.51
CA GLN A 201 -6.17 14.72 -5.15
C GLN A 201 -6.17 13.33 -4.51
N GLN A 202 -7.10 13.06 -3.59
CA GLN A 202 -7.22 11.74 -2.97
C GLN A 202 -7.59 10.67 -3.99
N ARG A 203 -8.46 10.95 -4.95
CA ARG A 203 -8.77 10.01 -6.03
C ARG A 203 -7.57 9.75 -6.94
N VAL A 204 -6.69 10.73 -7.19
CA VAL A 204 -5.40 10.50 -7.87
C VAL A 204 -4.50 9.59 -7.02
N ALA A 205 -4.46 9.78 -5.69
CA ALA A 205 -3.71 8.90 -4.80
C ALA A 205 -4.25 7.46 -4.81
N VAL A 206 -5.57 7.28 -4.87
CA VAL A 206 -6.20 5.96 -5.07
C VAL A 206 -5.80 5.37 -6.43
N ALA A 207 -5.90 6.15 -7.53
CA ALA A 207 -5.49 5.68 -8.86
C ALA A 207 -4.04 5.23 -8.87
N ARG A 208 -3.13 5.99 -8.24
CA ARG A 208 -1.73 5.61 -8.08
C ARG A 208 -1.55 4.29 -7.32
N ALA A 209 -2.33 4.08 -6.27
CA ALA A 209 -2.27 2.87 -5.47
C ALA A 209 -2.67 1.62 -6.27
N ILE A 210 -3.66 1.74 -7.16
CA ILE A 210 -4.21 0.59 -7.92
C ILE A 210 -3.59 0.39 -9.30
N ALA A 211 -2.85 1.36 -9.84
CA ALA A 211 -2.32 1.32 -11.21
C ALA A 211 -1.45 0.10 -11.49
N ALA A 212 -0.79 -0.40 -10.45
CA ALA A 212 0.09 -1.56 -10.54
C ALA A 212 -0.62 -2.89 -10.23
N HIS A 213 -1.94 -2.90 -10.03
CA HIS A 213 -2.75 -4.05 -9.63
C HIS A 213 -2.16 -4.82 -8.44
N PRO A 214 -1.89 -4.16 -7.29
CA PRO A 214 -1.34 -4.83 -6.13
C PRO A 214 -2.39 -5.75 -5.50
N PRO A 215 -1.99 -6.90 -4.92
CA PRO A 215 -2.91 -7.81 -4.23
C PRO A 215 -3.42 -7.25 -2.89
N LEU A 216 -2.72 -6.26 -2.30
CA LEU A 216 -3.05 -5.62 -1.03
C LEU A 216 -3.14 -4.11 -1.19
N ILE A 217 -4.24 -3.51 -0.71
CA ILE A 217 -4.40 -2.06 -0.59
C ILE A 217 -4.39 -1.69 0.89
N LEU A 218 -3.46 -0.82 1.27
CA LEU A 218 -3.30 -0.31 2.62
C LEU A 218 -3.73 1.16 2.66
N ALA A 219 -4.85 1.46 3.32
CA ALA A 219 -5.46 2.78 3.37
C ALA A 219 -5.36 3.37 4.80
N ASP A 220 -4.58 4.44 4.96
CA ASP A 220 -4.38 5.16 6.21
C ASP A 220 -5.21 6.43 6.23
N GLU A 221 -6.28 6.44 7.04
CA GLU A 221 -7.21 7.57 7.19
C GLU A 221 -7.61 8.19 5.83
N PRO A 222 -8.07 7.39 4.84
CA PRO A 222 -8.18 7.84 3.46
C PRO A 222 -9.18 8.98 3.23
N THR A 223 -10.02 9.28 4.23
CA THR A 223 -11.04 10.34 4.18
C THR A 223 -10.81 11.46 5.19
N GLY A 224 -9.79 11.35 6.06
CA GLY A 224 -9.60 12.24 7.20
C GLY A 224 -9.38 13.73 6.87
N ASN A 225 -8.89 14.04 5.67
CA ASN A 225 -8.67 15.42 5.20
C ASN A 225 -9.72 15.90 4.19
N LEU A 226 -10.88 15.23 4.11
CA LEU A 226 -11.91 15.49 3.12
C LEU A 226 -13.23 15.97 3.77
N ASP A 227 -13.99 16.76 3.02
CA ASP A 227 -15.39 16.99 3.35
C ASP A 227 -16.20 15.69 3.24
N THR A 228 -17.35 15.65 3.89
CA THR A 228 -18.22 14.46 3.97
C THR A 228 -18.58 13.88 2.60
N ARG A 229 -18.86 14.74 1.60
CA ARG A 229 -19.26 14.30 0.25
C ARG A 229 -18.07 13.72 -0.51
N ALA A 230 -16.90 14.35 -0.43
CA ALA A 230 -15.68 13.87 -1.07
C ALA A 230 -15.21 12.56 -0.39
N GLY A 231 -15.26 12.50 0.95
CA GLY A 231 -14.93 11.31 1.71
C GLY A 231 -15.81 10.11 1.35
N ALA A 232 -17.13 10.32 1.25
CA ALA A 232 -18.06 9.28 0.83
C ALA A 232 -17.71 8.72 -0.57
N ARG A 233 -17.38 9.59 -1.53
CA ARG A 233 -16.99 9.17 -2.89
C ARG A 233 -15.70 8.34 -2.89
N VAL A 234 -14.69 8.75 -2.12
CA VAL A 234 -13.42 8.00 -2.01
C VAL A 234 -13.66 6.64 -1.38
N PHE A 235 -14.49 6.58 -0.33
CA PHE A 235 -14.81 5.33 0.33
C PHE A 235 -15.58 4.38 -0.59
N GLU A 236 -16.53 4.86 -1.40
CA GLU A 236 -17.23 4.03 -2.40
C GLU A 236 -16.28 3.44 -3.45
N ILE A 237 -15.23 4.17 -3.85
CA ILE A 237 -14.19 3.61 -4.73
C ILE A 237 -13.45 2.47 -4.03
N ILE A 238 -13.07 2.64 -2.75
CA ILE A 238 -12.39 1.59 -1.96
C ILE A 238 -13.29 0.36 -1.84
N ARG A 239 -14.59 0.54 -1.60
CA ARG A 239 -15.56 -0.58 -1.57
C ARG A 239 -15.70 -1.30 -2.91
N ALA A 240 -15.72 -0.54 -4.01
CA ALA A 240 -15.76 -1.14 -5.36
C ALA A 240 -14.50 -1.98 -5.62
N LEU A 241 -13.32 -1.52 -5.22
CA LEU A 241 -12.08 -2.27 -5.31
C LEU A 241 -12.13 -3.58 -4.51
N HIS A 242 -12.71 -3.54 -3.30
CA HIS A 242 -12.93 -4.76 -2.52
C HIS A 242 -13.90 -5.72 -3.22
N ALA A 243 -15.00 -5.22 -3.75
CA ALA A 243 -15.98 -6.04 -4.48
C ALA A 243 -15.39 -6.71 -5.75
N GLU A 244 -14.32 -6.15 -6.31
CA GLU A 244 -13.53 -6.72 -7.40
C GLU A 244 -12.50 -7.76 -6.93
N GLY A 245 -12.44 -8.06 -5.62
CA GLY A 245 -11.57 -9.08 -5.04
C GLY A 245 -10.24 -8.58 -4.46
N ASN A 246 -10.01 -7.25 -4.38
CA ASN A 246 -8.81 -6.72 -3.73
C ASN A 246 -8.89 -6.92 -2.21
N THR A 247 -7.76 -7.28 -1.60
CA THR A 247 -7.62 -7.27 -0.14
C THR A 247 -7.39 -5.85 0.34
N ILE A 248 -8.14 -5.41 1.36
CA ILE A 248 -8.07 -4.04 1.88
C ILE A 248 -7.82 -4.06 3.37
N VAL A 249 -6.79 -3.32 3.81
CA VAL A 249 -6.57 -2.98 5.21
C VAL A 249 -6.78 -1.48 5.37
N LEU A 250 -7.85 -1.12 6.07
CA LEU A 250 -8.22 0.25 6.40
C LEU A 250 -7.76 0.58 7.82
N ILE A 251 -6.96 1.62 7.98
CA ILE A 251 -6.61 2.15 9.29
C ILE A 251 -7.41 3.42 9.49
N THR A 252 -8.20 3.46 10.56
CA THR A 252 -9.03 4.63 10.85
C THR A 252 -9.36 4.73 12.34
N HIS A 253 -9.66 5.94 12.78
CA HIS A 253 -10.29 6.21 14.07
C HIS A 253 -11.81 6.44 13.95
N ASP A 254 -12.35 6.45 12.73
CA ASP A 254 -13.78 6.61 12.46
C ASP A 254 -14.47 5.24 12.54
N GLU A 255 -15.20 5.01 13.64
CA GLU A 255 -16.00 3.80 13.88
C GLU A 255 -17.08 3.60 12.79
N GLY A 256 -17.63 4.68 12.23
CA GLY A 256 -18.63 4.60 11.17
C GLY A 256 -18.07 4.05 9.86
N LEU A 257 -16.81 4.35 9.57
CA LEU A 257 -16.10 3.76 8.43
C LEU A 257 -15.65 2.32 8.74
N ALA A 258 -15.16 2.08 9.95
CA ALA A 258 -14.71 0.75 10.36
C ALA A 258 -15.82 -0.30 10.28
N ARG A 259 -17.04 0.03 10.67
CA ARG A 259 -18.22 -0.87 10.58
C ARG A 259 -18.62 -1.25 9.15
N LYS A 260 -18.05 -0.61 8.15
CA LYS A 260 -18.28 -0.97 6.72
C LYS A 260 -17.28 -2.00 6.21
N ALA A 261 -16.26 -2.35 7.01
CA ALA A 261 -15.35 -3.46 6.74
C ALA A 261 -16.00 -4.80 7.15
N GLN A 262 -15.46 -5.90 6.66
CA GLN A 262 -15.95 -7.25 7.02
C GLN A 262 -15.50 -7.66 8.43
N ARG A 263 -14.35 -7.15 8.88
CA ARG A 263 -13.80 -7.44 10.20
C ARG A 263 -13.11 -6.19 10.78
N ILE A 264 -13.30 -6.00 12.08
CA ILE A 264 -12.64 -4.94 12.83
C ILE A 264 -11.59 -5.56 13.75
N VAL A 265 -10.39 -5.00 13.74
CA VAL A 265 -9.28 -5.33 14.62
C VAL A 265 -9.00 -4.11 15.50
N ARG A 266 -9.05 -4.28 16.83
CA ARG A 266 -8.74 -3.20 17.77
C ARG A 266 -7.31 -3.31 18.23
N ILE A 267 -6.60 -2.17 18.23
CA ILE A 267 -5.27 -2.08 18.80
C ILE A 267 -5.25 -1.07 19.94
N THR A 268 -4.76 -1.50 21.11
CA THR A 268 -4.66 -0.72 22.34
C THR A 268 -3.27 -0.93 22.92
N ASP A 269 -2.53 0.16 23.15
CA ASP A 269 -1.18 0.13 23.75
C ASP A 269 -0.23 -0.90 23.13
N GLY A 270 -0.23 -0.96 21.80
CA GLY A 270 0.64 -1.85 21.03
C GLY A 270 0.19 -3.31 20.97
N LYS A 271 -0.99 -3.65 21.50
CA LYS A 271 -1.55 -5.00 21.47
C LYS A 271 -2.84 -5.05 20.68
N ILE A 272 -3.08 -6.17 20.02
CA ILE A 272 -4.38 -6.46 19.42
C ILE A 272 -5.25 -7.12 20.49
N ASP A 273 -6.46 -6.58 20.68
CA ASP A 273 -7.45 -7.16 21.55
C ASP A 273 -8.06 -8.38 20.85
N ASP A 274 -7.85 -9.59 21.40
CA ASP A 274 -8.38 -10.86 20.89
C ASP A 274 -9.91 -11.02 21.07
N GLY A 275 -10.55 -10.03 21.66
CA GLY A 275 -11.99 -9.99 21.90
C GLY A 275 -12.74 -9.25 20.79
N GLU A 276 -13.47 -10.03 20.03
CA GLU A 276 -14.45 -9.65 19.02
C GLU A 276 -13.96 -9.66 17.57
N ARG A 277 -14.01 -10.86 16.98
CA ARG A 277 -14.29 -10.98 15.55
C ARG A 277 -15.76 -10.57 15.33
N GLU A 278 -16.05 -9.27 15.33
CA GLU A 278 -17.31 -8.80 14.75
C GLU A 278 -17.25 -9.07 13.26
N VAL A 279 -17.76 -10.22 12.87
CA VAL A 279 -18.03 -10.56 11.47
C VAL A 279 -19.44 -10.02 11.18
N PHE A 280 -19.55 -9.02 10.31
CA PHE A 280 -20.83 -8.45 9.86
C PHE A 280 -21.25 -9.06 8.53
#